data_20c254f447333c21e6e2fda33e951e16
#
_entry.id   20c254f447333c21e6e2fda33e951e16
#
_cell.length_a   1.000
_cell.length_b   1.000
_cell.length_c   1.000
_cell.angle_alpha   90.00
_cell.angle_beta   90.00
_cell.angle_gamma   90.00
#
_symmetry.space_group_name_H-M   'P 1'
#
loop_
_entity.id
_entity.type
_entity.pdbx_description
1 polymer ?
#
loop_
_entity_poly.entity_id
_entity_poly.type
_entity_poly.pdbx_seq_one_letter_code
_entity_poly.pdbx_strand_id
1 'polypeptide(L)'
;MRRILLLLFLFPFLCHANVIISATREIYPSDSKEVSVQLLNNGSDPSLVQAWIDDGDPDSTPETARVPFLLMPPVAKVAAHSGQQLKIRYMGSTLPTDRESVFYLNVLDIPPVPENLKGKSVMQLAIRSRIKLFFRPAGLKISPKKMIDNVTLTQQNDSIILHNATPYFLTLRVYRLIRQ
;
A
#
# COMPACT_ATOMS: atom_id res chain seq x y z
N MET A 1 31.94 -1.27 -48.86
CA MET A 1 31.49 -2.11 -47.74
C MET A 1 30.62 -1.26 -46.82
N ARG A 2 29.33 -1.43 -46.94
CA ARG A 2 28.30 -0.59 -46.31
C ARG A 2 27.96 -1.20 -44.93
N ARG A 3 28.39 -0.56 -43.85
CA ARG A 3 28.07 -0.98 -42.51
C ARG A 3 26.62 -0.57 -42.24
N ILE A 4 25.70 -1.53 -42.28
CA ILE A 4 24.31 -1.37 -41.82
C ILE A 4 24.36 -1.38 -40.31
N LEU A 5 24.23 -0.20 -39.71
CA LEU A 5 24.03 -0.02 -38.28
C LEU A 5 22.57 -0.42 -37.97
N LEU A 6 22.37 -1.65 -37.51
CA LEU A 6 21.08 -2.11 -37.00
C LEU A 6 20.83 -1.37 -35.69
N LEU A 7 20.18 -0.23 -35.77
CA LEU A 7 19.60 0.44 -34.61
C LEU A 7 18.44 -0.45 -34.12
N LEU A 8 18.76 -1.31 -33.18
CA LEU A 8 17.75 -2.07 -32.42
C LEU A 8 16.97 -1.05 -31.60
N PHE A 9 15.84 -0.61 -32.12
CA PHE A 9 14.87 0.20 -31.39
C PHE A 9 14.34 -0.68 -30.23
N LEU A 10 14.95 -0.54 -29.03
CA LEU A 10 14.34 -0.98 -27.80
C LEU A 10 13.11 -0.08 -27.56
N PHE A 11 11.99 -0.50 -28.10
CA PHE A 11 10.70 0.06 -27.70
C PHE A 11 10.50 -0.33 -26.21
N PRO A 12 10.45 0.65 -25.27
CA PRO A 12 10.04 0.34 -23.93
C PRO A 12 8.58 -0.14 -24.02
N PHE A 13 8.34 -1.42 -23.75
CA PHE A 13 7.00 -1.91 -23.48
C PHE A 13 6.52 -1.17 -22.23
N LEU A 14 5.66 -0.17 -22.43
CA LEU A 14 5.02 0.56 -21.36
C LEU A 14 4.10 -0.44 -20.63
N CYS A 15 4.61 -1.03 -19.55
CA CYS A 15 3.80 -1.83 -18.64
C CYS A 15 2.91 -0.85 -17.86
N HIS A 16 1.65 -0.78 -18.21
CA HIS A 16 0.67 0.04 -17.49
C HIS A 16 0.05 -0.79 -16.38
N ALA A 17 0.30 -0.42 -15.12
CA ALA A 17 -0.54 -0.84 -14.02
C ALA A 17 -1.89 -0.12 -14.18
N ASN A 18 -3.01 -0.86 -14.17
CA ASN A 18 -4.33 -0.25 -14.37
C ASN A 18 -4.69 0.64 -13.17
N VAL A 19 -4.89 0.06 -12.00
CA VAL A 19 -5.26 0.83 -10.80
C VAL A 19 -4.08 0.92 -9.84
N ILE A 20 -3.73 2.13 -9.45
CA ILE A 20 -2.68 2.43 -8.47
C ILE A 20 -3.25 3.15 -7.25
N ILE A 21 -2.64 2.92 -6.09
CA ILE A 21 -2.88 3.69 -4.87
C ILE A 21 -1.94 4.89 -4.89
N SER A 22 -2.46 6.12 -4.76
CA SER A 22 -1.66 7.36 -4.83
C SER A 22 -0.76 7.58 -3.61
N ALA A 23 -0.71 6.63 -2.68
CA ALA A 23 0.10 6.68 -1.46
C ALA A 23 0.87 5.38 -1.26
N THR A 24 2.05 5.46 -0.64
CA THR A 24 2.83 4.28 -0.23
C THR A 24 2.48 3.79 1.18
N ARG A 25 1.80 4.62 1.94
CA ARG A 25 1.27 4.37 3.30
C ARG A 25 0.20 5.39 3.60
N GLU A 26 -0.69 5.09 4.52
CA GLU A 26 -1.69 6.01 5.02
C GLU A 26 -1.54 6.19 6.53
N ILE A 27 -1.78 7.41 7.02
CA ILE A 27 -1.79 7.72 8.46
C ILE A 27 -3.19 8.14 8.83
N TYR A 28 -3.78 7.43 9.79
CA TYR A 28 -5.06 7.77 10.38
C TYR A 28 -4.84 8.44 11.75
N PRO A 29 -4.93 9.78 11.86
CA PRO A 29 -4.90 10.46 13.16
C PRO A 29 -6.14 10.07 13.98
N SER A 30 -5.97 9.76 15.27
CA SER A 30 -7.08 9.31 16.12
C SER A 30 -8.18 10.35 16.33
N ASP A 31 -7.87 11.63 16.13
CA ASP A 31 -8.78 12.76 16.20
C ASP A 31 -9.51 13.07 14.87
N SER A 32 -9.15 12.38 13.80
CA SER A 32 -9.82 12.48 12.51
C SER A 32 -11.11 11.66 12.48
N LYS A 33 -12.16 12.22 11.90
CA LYS A 33 -13.43 11.49 11.68
C LYS A 33 -13.29 10.43 10.60
N GLU A 34 -12.55 10.74 9.55
CA GLU A 34 -12.25 9.85 8.43
C GLU A 34 -10.97 10.29 7.72
N VAL A 35 -10.32 9.37 7.01
CA VAL A 35 -9.25 9.66 6.06
C VAL A 35 -9.63 9.11 4.70
N SER A 36 -9.02 9.67 3.64
CA SER A 36 -9.36 9.32 2.26
C SER A 36 -8.12 8.89 1.51
N VAL A 37 -8.19 7.72 0.88
CA VAL A 37 -7.15 7.18 0.00
C VAL A 37 -7.61 7.30 -1.44
N GLN A 38 -6.78 7.89 -2.29
CA GLN A 38 -7.07 8.07 -3.70
C GLN A 38 -6.53 6.90 -4.51
N LEU A 39 -7.39 6.30 -5.32
CA LEU A 39 -7.05 5.36 -6.38
C LEU A 39 -7.09 6.07 -7.72
N LEU A 40 -6.20 5.69 -8.63
CA LEU A 40 -6.17 6.19 -10.01
C LEU A 40 -6.10 5.00 -10.96
N ASN A 41 -7.01 4.95 -11.91
CA ASN A 41 -6.93 4.00 -13.02
C ASN A 41 -6.22 4.68 -14.20
N ASN A 42 -4.97 4.30 -14.44
CA ASN A 42 -4.16 4.79 -15.55
C ASN A 42 -4.33 3.94 -16.83
N GLY A 43 -5.12 2.87 -16.75
CA GLY A 43 -5.41 1.99 -17.89
C GLY A 43 -6.46 2.57 -18.84
N SER A 44 -6.53 1.99 -20.03
CA SER A 44 -7.50 2.32 -21.09
C SER A 44 -8.88 1.71 -20.87
N ASP A 45 -8.98 0.75 -19.95
CA ASP A 45 -10.20 0.02 -19.66
C ASP A 45 -10.68 0.29 -18.23
N PRO A 46 -11.99 0.19 -17.97
CA PRO A 46 -12.50 0.26 -16.60
C PRO A 46 -12.03 -0.96 -15.82
N SER A 47 -11.82 -0.81 -14.51
CA SER A 47 -11.46 -1.91 -13.64
C SER A 47 -12.43 -2.05 -12.46
N LEU A 48 -12.66 -3.27 -12.01
CA LEU A 48 -13.37 -3.53 -10.76
C LEU A 48 -12.34 -3.58 -9.63
N VAL A 49 -12.54 -2.75 -8.61
CA VAL A 49 -11.69 -2.72 -7.44
C VAL A 49 -12.44 -3.27 -6.25
N GLN A 50 -11.82 -4.20 -5.52
CA GLN A 50 -12.25 -4.63 -4.20
C GLN A 50 -11.21 -4.21 -3.17
N ALA A 51 -11.63 -3.59 -2.07
CA ALA A 51 -10.73 -3.11 -1.04
C ALA A 51 -11.16 -3.54 0.36
N TRP A 52 -10.18 -3.86 1.23
CA TRP A 52 -10.40 -4.21 2.64
C TRP A 52 -9.18 -3.86 3.48
N ILE A 53 -9.34 -3.87 4.79
CA ILE A 53 -8.26 -3.62 5.74
C ILE A 53 -8.05 -4.87 6.58
N ASP A 54 -6.78 -5.25 6.81
CA ASP A 54 -6.40 -6.36 7.68
C ASP A 54 -5.45 -5.91 8.80
N ASP A 55 -5.26 -6.77 9.80
CA ASP A 55 -4.42 -6.56 10.99
C ASP A 55 -3.02 -7.18 10.88
N GLY A 56 -2.61 -7.59 9.68
CA GLY A 56 -1.28 -8.13 9.42
C GLY A 56 -1.27 -9.51 8.75
N ASP A 57 -2.40 -10.20 8.71
CA ASP A 57 -2.53 -11.49 8.02
C ASP A 57 -2.47 -11.29 6.49
N PRO A 58 -1.41 -11.78 5.80
CA PRO A 58 -1.28 -11.65 4.36
C PRO A 58 -2.33 -12.46 3.58
N ASP A 59 -2.92 -13.48 4.20
CA ASP A 59 -3.93 -14.35 3.59
C ASP A 59 -5.35 -13.90 3.87
N SER A 60 -5.51 -12.76 4.56
CA SER A 60 -6.83 -12.19 4.85
C SER A 60 -7.61 -11.88 3.59
N THR A 61 -8.93 -12.08 3.67
CA THR A 61 -9.91 -11.73 2.65
C THR A 61 -10.89 -10.70 3.22
N PRO A 62 -11.72 -10.05 2.38
CA PRO A 62 -12.78 -9.17 2.89
C PRO A 62 -13.73 -9.83 3.89
N GLU A 63 -13.93 -11.14 3.79
CA GLU A 63 -14.84 -11.91 4.65
C GLU A 63 -14.20 -12.27 6.00
N THR A 64 -12.87 -12.48 6.01
CA THR A 64 -12.12 -12.92 7.20
C THR A 64 -11.54 -11.78 8.02
N ALA A 65 -11.26 -10.64 7.38
CA ALA A 65 -10.66 -9.48 8.04
C ALA A 65 -11.54 -8.95 9.18
N ARG A 66 -10.93 -8.75 10.37
CA ARG A 66 -11.60 -8.23 11.57
C ARG A 66 -10.79 -7.08 12.12
N VAL A 67 -11.17 -5.86 11.75
CA VAL A 67 -10.47 -4.63 12.12
C VAL A 67 -11.47 -3.56 12.56
N PRO A 68 -11.09 -2.61 13.41
CA PRO A 68 -11.98 -1.55 13.87
C PRO A 68 -12.12 -0.40 12.87
N PHE A 69 -12.11 -0.71 11.58
CA PHE A 69 -12.25 0.28 10.51
C PHE A 69 -13.38 -0.09 9.55
N LEU A 70 -14.15 0.91 9.18
CA LEU A 70 -15.09 0.85 8.08
C LEU A 70 -14.44 1.48 6.84
N LEU A 71 -14.41 0.74 5.74
CA LEU A 71 -13.91 1.20 4.45
C LEU A 71 -15.05 1.32 3.46
N MET A 72 -15.16 2.46 2.76
CA MET A 72 -16.24 2.76 1.82
C MET A 72 -15.73 3.46 0.55
N PRO A 73 -16.17 3.05 -0.64
CA PRO A 73 -16.88 1.80 -0.91
C PRO A 73 -15.93 0.58 -0.86
N PRO A 74 -16.37 -0.60 -0.41
CA PRO A 74 -15.52 -1.80 -0.40
C PRO A 74 -15.33 -2.39 -1.81
N VAL A 75 -16.27 -2.10 -2.72
CA VAL A 75 -16.19 -2.48 -4.14
C VAL A 75 -16.57 -1.28 -4.99
N ALA A 76 -15.79 -1.00 -6.02
CA ALA A 76 -16.04 0.10 -6.95
C ALA A 76 -15.59 -0.26 -8.36
N LYS A 77 -16.33 0.24 -9.36
CA LYS A 77 -15.88 0.25 -10.75
C LYS A 77 -15.19 1.58 -11.02
N VAL A 78 -13.92 1.54 -11.35
CA VAL A 78 -13.11 2.73 -11.67
C VAL A 78 -13.00 2.83 -13.19
N ALA A 79 -13.56 3.88 -13.77
CA ALA A 79 -13.50 4.09 -15.22
C ALA A 79 -12.04 4.31 -15.69
N ALA A 80 -11.80 4.07 -16.98
CA ALA A 80 -10.50 4.37 -17.61
C ALA A 80 -10.09 5.83 -17.35
N HIS A 81 -8.82 6.07 -17.09
CA HIS A 81 -8.23 7.39 -16.85
C HIS A 81 -8.95 8.21 -15.77
N SER A 82 -9.52 7.52 -14.76
CA SER A 82 -10.36 8.13 -13.73
C SER A 82 -9.86 7.75 -12.34
N GLY A 83 -10.33 8.49 -11.34
CA GLY A 83 -10.01 8.24 -9.93
C GLY A 83 -11.20 7.71 -9.13
N GLN A 84 -10.91 7.02 -8.04
CA GLN A 84 -11.86 6.60 -7.02
C GLN A 84 -11.30 6.91 -5.64
N GLN A 85 -12.09 7.56 -4.82
CA GLN A 85 -11.74 7.81 -3.43
C GLN A 85 -12.29 6.69 -2.54
N LEU A 86 -11.42 6.11 -1.71
CA LEU A 86 -11.78 5.22 -0.62
C LEU A 86 -11.77 6.01 0.68
N LYS A 87 -12.83 5.94 1.47
CA LYS A 87 -12.95 6.56 2.78
C LYS A 87 -12.76 5.52 3.86
N ILE A 88 -11.92 5.80 4.83
CA ILE A 88 -11.65 4.94 5.98
C ILE A 88 -12.14 5.67 7.22
N ARG A 89 -12.97 5.01 8.03
CA ARG A 89 -13.48 5.53 9.30
C ARG A 89 -13.18 4.55 10.42
N TYR A 90 -12.60 5.06 11.50
CA TYR A 90 -12.41 4.29 12.72
C TYR A 90 -13.74 4.17 13.47
N MET A 91 -14.10 2.92 13.84
CA MET A 91 -15.40 2.59 14.46
C MET A 91 -15.34 2.50 15.99
N GLY A 92 -14.19 2.85 16.55
CA GLY A 92 -13.97 2.72 17.99
C GLY A 92 -13.63 1.29 18.41
N SER A 93 -12.52 1.13 19.08
CA SER A 93 -12.06 -0.11 19.69
C SER A 93 -10.96 0.26 20.69
N THR A 94 -10.55 -0.69 21.51
CA THR A 94 -9.45 -0.48 22.45
C THR A 94 -8.12 -0.65 21.73
N LEU A 95 -7.65 0.40 21.07
CA LEU A 95 -6.28 0.47 20.52
C LEU A 95 -5.35 1.17 21.51
N PRO A 96 -4.04 0.87 21.51
CA PRO A 96 -3.06 1.59 22.31
C PRO A 96 -3.13 3.10 22.05
N THR A 97 -3.04 3.89 23.12
CA THR A 97 -3.06 5.37 23.04
C THR A 97 -1.66 5.98 23.18
N ASP A 98 -0.67 5.17 23.53
CA ASP A 98 0.71 5.54 23.78
C ASP A 98 1.64 5.31 22.58
N ARG A 99 1.16 4.61 21.53
CA ARG A 99 1.90 4.24 20.34
C ARG A 99 1.01 4.02 19.12
N GLU A 100 1.59 4.04 17.94
CA GLU A 100 0.89 3.65 16.70
C GLU A 100 0.45 2.19 16.72
N SER A 101 -0.66 1.92 16.02
CA SER A 101 -1.05 0.57 15.62
C SER A 101 -0.96 0.46 14.10
N VAL A 102 -0.50 -0.69 13.60
CA VAL A 102 -0.35 -0.93 12.16
C VAL A 102 -1.43 -1.88 11.66
N PHE A 103 -2.04 -1.48 10.56
CA PHE A 103 -2.99 -2.24 9.75
C PHE A 103 -2.54 -2.18 8.29
N TYR A 104 -3.25 -2.88 7.41
CA TYR A 104 -2.91 -2.90 5.99
C TYR A 104 -4.15 -2.70 5.15
N LEU A 105 -4.11 -1.70 4.27
CA LEU A 105 -5.10 -1.50 3.23
C LEU A 105 -4.73 -2.36 2.03
N ASN A 106 -5.64 -3.24 1.63
CA ASN A 106 -5.56 -4.04 0.42
C ASN A 106 -6.47 -3.46 -0.64
N VAL A 107 -5.99 -3.46 -1.86
CA VAL A 107 -6.73 -3.05 -3.06
C VAL A 107 -6.48 -4.10 -4.13
N LEU A 108 -7.50 -4.87 -4.46
CA LEU A 108 -7.49 -5.88 -5.52
C LEU A 108 -8.05 -5.26 -6.78
N ASP A 109 -7.22 -5.16 -7.81
CA ASP A 109 -7.58 -4.69 -9.14
C ASP A 109 -7.92 -5.89 -10.03
N ILE A 110 -9.15 -5.91 -10.53
CA ILE A 110 -9.70 -6.98 -11.36
C ILE A 110 -10.06 -6.37 -12.73
N PRO A 111 -9.19 -6.54 -13.74
CA PRO A 111 -9.44 -6.00 -15.07
C PRO A 111 -10.61 -6.73 -15.75
N PRO A 112 -11.33 -6.11 -16.71
CA PRO A 112 -12.38 -6.77 -17.45
C PRO A 112 -11.82 -7.83 -18.41
N VAL A 113 -12.65 -8.82 -18.75
CA VAL A 113 -12.35 -9.69 -19.89
C VAL A 113 -12.72 -8.94 -21.17
N PRO A 114 -11.78 -8.73 -22.11
CA PRO A 114 -12.06 -8.08 -23.38
C PRO A 114 -13.17 -8.79 -24.17
N GLU A 115 -14.05 -8.03 -24.82
CA GLU A 115 -15.19 -8.57 -25.56
C GLU A 115 -14.80 -9.60 -26.62
N ASN A 116 -13.68 -9.37 -27.34
CA ASN A 116 -13.15 -10.26 -28.38
C ASN A 116 -12.59 -11.59 -27.83
N LEU A 117 -12.45 -11.70 -26.52
CA LEU A 117 -11.97 -12.90 -25.82
C LEU A 117 -13.06 -13.64 -25.05
N LYS A 118 -14.30 -13.12 -25.04
CA LYS A 118 -15.44 -13.81 -24.42
C LYS A 118 -15.64 -15.19 -25.04
N GLY A 119 -15.80 -16.20 -24.17
CA GLY A 119 -15.96 -17.59 -24.58
C GLY A 119 -14.67 -18.31 -25.03
N LYS A 120 -13.52 -17.64 -24.98
CA LYS A 120 -12.21 -18.25 -25.24
C LYS A 120 -11.50 -18.58 -23.91
N SER A 121 -10.55 -19.52 -23.98
CA SER A 121 -9.66 -19.76 -22.83
C SER A 121 -8.71 -18.59 -22.69
N VAL A 122 -8.79 -17.85 -21.57
CA VAL A 122 -7.95 -16.67 -21.29
C VAL A 122 -7.37 -16.79 -19.89
N MET A 123 -6.18 -16.24 -19.69
CA MET A 123 -5.60 -16.01 -18.38
C MET A 123 -5.89 -14.57 -17.97
N GLN A 124 -6.57 -14.39 -16.85
CA GLN A 124 -6.84 -13.09 -16.26
C GLN A 124 -5.99 -12.93 -15.00
N LEU A 125 -5.27 -11.82 -14.91
CA LEU A 125 -4.45 -11.50 -13.74
C LEU A 125 -5.16 -10.41 -12.92
N ALA A 126 -5.46 -10.71 -11.66
CA ALA A 126 -5.88 -9.73 -10.68
C ALA A 126 -4.66 -9.37 -9.82
N ILE A 127 -4.45 -8.08 -9.60
CA ILE A 127 -3.28 -7.58 -8.86
C ILE A 127 -3.74 -7.02 -7.51
N ARG A 128 -3.19 -7.55 -6.42
CA ARG A 128 -3.42 -7.03 -5.09
C ARG A 128 -2.28 -6.11 -4.67
N SER A 129 -2.57 -4.83 -4.51
CA SER A 129 -1.70 -3.84 -3.89
C SER A 129 -1.99 -3.75 -2.40
N ARG A 130 -0.95 -3.75 -1.56
CA ARG A 130 -1.08 -3.69 -0.10
C ARG A 130 -0.18 -2.63 0.47
N ILE A 131 -0.76 -1.63 1.16
CA ILE A 131 -0.02 -0.56 1.83
C ILE A 131 -0.30 -0.55 3.33
N LYS A 132 0.64 0.00 4.11
CA LYS A 132 0.47 0.16 5.56
C LYS A 132 -0.52 1.28 5.88
N LEU A 133 -1.41 1.03 6.84
CA LEU A 133 -2.29 2.00 7.47
C LEU A 133 -1.88 2.12 8.94
N PHE A 134 -1.41 3.30 9.35
CA PHE A 134 -1.01 3.56 10.74
C PHE A 134 -2.11 4.32 11.46
N PHE A 135 -2.72 3.70 12.47
CA PHE A 135 -3.54 4.44 13.43
C PHE A 135 -2.62 5.16 14.40
N ARG A 136 -2.65 6.49 14.38
CA ARG A 136 -1.78 7.35 15.18
C ARG A 136 -2.57 8.07 16.25
N PRO A 137 -2.38 7.73 17.54
CA PRO A 137 -2.97 8.47 18.64
C PRO A 137 -2.54 9.94 18.65
N ALA A 138 -3.46 10.83 19.01
CA ALA A 138 -3.14 12.21 19.29
C ALA A 138 -2.32 12.33 20.59
N GLY A 139 -1.47 13.34 20.68
CA GLY A 139 -0.75 13.66 21.92
C GLY A 139 0.47 12.77 22.21
N LEU A 140 1.01 12.04 21.22
CA LEU A 140 2.27 11.30 21.40
C LEU A 140 3.41 12.26 21.79
N LYS A 141 4.19 11.88 22.80
CA LYS A 141 5.23 12.74 23.42
C LYS A 141 6.34 13.14 22.46
N ILE A 142 6.70 12.27 21.52
CA ILE A 142 7.76 12.50 20.54
C ILE A 142 7.10 12.94 19.24
N SER A 143 7.59 14.05 18.66
CA SER A 143 7.15 14.46 17.32
C SER A 143 7.67 13.49 16.24
N PRO A 144 6.88 13.15 15.18
CA PRO A 144 7.37 12.32 14.07
C PRO A 144 8.68 12.83 13.44
N LYS A 145 8.90 14.14 13.44
CA LYS A 145 10.15 14.76 12.92
C LYS A 145 11.38 14.39 13.73
N LYS A 146 11.21 14.09 15.03
CA LYS A 146 12.29 13.70 15.96
C LYS A 146 12.42 12.19 16.14
N MET A 147 11.72 11.41 15.34
CA MET A 147 11.69 9.95 15.44
C MET A 147 13.11 9.37 15.28
N ILE A 148 13.85 9.81 14.27
CA ILE A 148 15.20 9.31 13.97
C ILE A 148 16.19 9.58 15.10
N ASP A 149 16.06 10.72 15.80
CA ASP A 149 16.94 11.10 16.91
C ASP A 149 16.82 10.17 18.12
N ASN A 150 15.72 9.40 18.19
CA ASN A 150 15.41 8.46 19.27
C ASN A 150 15.57 6.99 18.86
N VAL A 151 16.24 6.73 17.73
CA VAL A 151 16.58 5.39 17.28
C VAL A 151 18.07 5.18 17.51
N THR A 152 18.44 4.10 18.20
CA THR A 152 19.83 3.75 18.47
C THR A 152 20.22 2.49 17.71
N LEU A 153 21.47 2.48 17.24
CA LEU A 153 22.10 1.33 16.61
C LEU A 153 23.26 0.88 17.51
N THR A 154 23.26 -0.37 17.92
CA THR A 154 24.36 -0.96 18.67
C THR A 154 24.88 -2.18 17.93
N GLN A 155 26.21 -2.30 17.85
CA GLN A 155 26.83 -3.51 17.33
C GLN A 155 27.05 -4.48 18.47
N GLN A 156 26.57 -5.72 18.32
CA GLN A 156 26.82 -6.81 19.24
C GLN A 156 27.29 -8.03 18.45
N ASN A 157 28.56 -8.37 18.59
CA ASN A 157 29.23 -9.39 17.78
C ASN A 157 29.08 -9.09 16.27
N ASP A 158 28.55 -10.04 15.50
CA ASP A 158 28.30 -9.91 14.05
C ASP A 158 26.90 -9.37 13.71
N SER A 159 26.17 -8.90 14.72
CA SER A 159 24.80 -8.39 14.54
C SER A 159 24.73 -6.90 14.85
N ILE A 160 23.85 -6.19 14.15
CA ILE A 160 23.48 -4.81 14.46
C ILE A 160 22.07 -4.86 15.05
N ILE A 161 21.96 -4.35 16.28
CA ILE A 161 20.68 -4.22 16.98
C ILE A 161 20.19 -2.79 16.79
N LEU A 162 19.00 -2.65 16.21
CA LEU A 162 18.29 -1.39 16.14
C LEU A 162 17.27 -1.34 17.27
N HIS A 163 17.39 -0.34 18.13
CA HIS A 163 16.43 -0.06 19.19
C HIS A 163 15.62 1.18 18.83
N ASN A 164 14.29 1.01 18.70
CA ASN A 164 13.35 2.08 18.46
C ASN A 164 12.62 2.42 19.77
N ALA A 165 13.04 3.50 20.43
CA ALA A 165 12.43 4.01 21.65
C ALA A 165 11.22 4.93 21.36
N THR A 166 10.78 5.05 20.11
CA THR A 166 9.68 5.93 19.72
C THR A 166 8.33 5.20 19.70
N PRO A 167 7.21 5.93 19.79
CA PRO A 167 5.89 5.35 19.64
C PRO A 167 5.49 5.10 18.18
N TYR A 168 6.42 5.23 17.23
CA TYR A 168 6.16 5.13 15.79
C TYR A 168 6.75 3.86 15.19
N PHE A 169 6.09 3.34 14.16
CA PHE A 169 6.66 2.27 13.34
C PHE A 169 7.74 2.79 12.40
N LEU A 170 8.87 2.11 12.38
CA LEU A 170 9.96 2.37 11.44
C LEU A 170 9.84 1.45 10.22
N THR A 171 10.06 1.99 9.04
CA THR A 171 10.25 1.20 7.83
C THR A 171 11.73 1.24 7.47
N LEU A 172 12.38 0.09 7.57
CA LEU A 172 13.80 -0.05 7.25
C LEU A 172 13.96 -0.47 5.80
N ARG A 173 14.91 0.15 5.07
CA ARG A 173 15.49 -0.43 3.87
C ARG A 173 16.68 -1.28 4.27
N VAL A 174 16.77 -2.48 3.74
CA VAL A 174 17.96 -3.32 3.89
C VAL A 174 19.09 -2.68 3.08
N TYR A 175 20.13 -2.23 3.76
CA TYR A 175 21.39 -1.81 3.15
C TYR A 175 22.41 -2.92 3.34
N ARG A 176 23.19 -3.20 2.29
CA ARG A 176 24.33 -4.09 2.42
C ARG A 176 25.41 -3.36 3.25
N LEU A 177 25.72 -3.87 4.42
CA LEU A 177 26.90 -3.40 5.16
C LEU A 177 28.13 -3.89 4.42
N ILE A 178 28.94 -2.97 3.91
CA ILE A 178 30.26 -3.26 3.36
C ILE A 178 31.24 -3.10 4.52
N ARG A 179 31.84 -4.20 4.97
CA ARG A 179 33.04 -4.13 5.83
C ARG A 179 34.14 -3.49 5.00
N GLN A 180 34.69 -2.38 5.45
CA GLN A 180 35.97 -1.85 4.98
C GLN A 180 37.10 -2.61 5.65
#